data_ff32217e477186240983c5e66980bccc
#
_entry.id   ff32217e477186240983c5e66980bccc
#
_cell.length_a   1.000
_cell.length_b   1.000
_cell.length_c   1.000
_cell.angle_alpha   90.00
_cell.angle_beta   90.00
_cell.angle_gamma   90.00
#
_symmetry.space_group_name_H-M   'P 1'
#
loop_
_entity.id
_entity.type
_entity.pdbx_description
1 polymer ?
#
loop_
_entity_poly.entity_id
_entity_poly.type
_entity_poly.pdbx_seq_one_letter_code
_entity_poly.pdbx_strand_id
1 'polypeptide(L)'
;MQRRRTIFRMGTTYLLASIGKAGAAGYSERMTLLSAPLELAGNWGNMPVNDVMRVADRIRHTCLDGIRLVSDRQPMGLRVDERTSGLPSIWLHSDNNTMAWIIVYIGEWSWPQLAYQFGHELGHVMANSWQQHAKPMSPCQWLEEALVEAFSLRGLGRLAKSWKREPPFVNDGGFGGTIAAYRERIIEEYAQFVGEQGGLRDFANWFATYQRELEGNAGLGSFAQAASLTFLTEYERNPDCIEALGALNRWPGRSSVPLSDYLRLWEASCVELQASLVLPTRIRELLQIG
;
A
#
# COMPACT_ATOMS: atom_id res chain seq x y z
N MET A 1 29.92 -72.01 -47.06
CA MET A 1 29.60 -71.47 -45.75
C MET A 1 29.20 -69.96 -45.90
N GLN A 2 27.90 -69.74 -46.02
CA GLN A 2 27.35 -68.40 -46.21
C GLN A 2 26.71 -67.96 -44.90
N ARG A 3 27.18 -66.86 -44.27
CA ARG A 3 26.56 -66.24 -43.11
C ARG A 3 25.56 -65.18 -43.57
N ARG A 4 24.28 -65.41 -43.32
CA ARG A 4 23.20 -64.45 -43.53
C ARG A 4 23.29 -63.37 -42.46
N ARG A 5 23.32 -62.11 -42.89
CA ARG A 5 23.14 -60.92 -42.00
C ARG A 5 21.66 -60.58 -41.97
N THR A 6 21.09 -60.66 -40.78
CA THR A 6 19.71 -60.22 -40.49
C THR A 6 19.75 -58.74 -40.19
N ILE A 7 19.02 -57.93 -41.01
CA ILE A 7 18.83 -56.47 -40.77
C ILE A 7 17.60 -56.29 -39.93
N PHE A 8 17.77 -55.79 -38.70
CA PHE A 8 16.68 -55.32 -37.88
C PHE A 8 16.27 -53.93 -38.32
N ARG A 9 15.03 -53.76 -38.82
CA ARG A 9 14.37 -52.49 -39.02
C ARG A 9 13.76 -52.09 -37.66
N MET A 10 14.27 -50.99 -37.03
CA MET A 10 13.61 -50.33 -35.93
C MET A 10 12.50 -49.40 -36.53
N GLY A 11 11.26 -49.79 -36.24
CA GLY A 11 10.09 -48.94 -36.47
C GLY A 11 10.00 -47.87 -35.42
N THR A 12 10.11 -46.62 -35.82
CA THR A 12 9.89 -45.44 -34.95
C THR A 12 8.38 -45.22 -34.79
N THR A 13 7.83 -45.63 -33.67
CA THR A 13 6.43 -45.35 -33.31
C THR A 13 6.35 -43.93 -32.77
N TYR A 14 5.77 -43.03 -33.50
CA TYR A 14 5.42 -41.69 -33.00
C TYR A 14 4.22 -41.80 -32.01
N LEU A 15 4.48 -41.61 -30.72
CA LEU A 15 3.43 -41.37 -29.73
C LEU A 15 2.93 -39.96 -29.94
N LEU A 16 1.73 -39.80 -30.48
CA LEU A 16 0.96 -38.58 -30.45
C LEU A 16 0.49 -38.38 -29.01
N ALA A 17 1.21 -37.53 -28.25
CA ALA A 17 0.73 -37.05 -26.97
C ALA A 17 -0.52 -36.17 -27.22
N SER A 18 -1.67 -36.65 -26.82
CA SER A 18 -2.90 -35.87 -26.73
C SER A 18 -2.68 -34.72 -25.74
N ILE A 19 -2.60 -33.50 -26.25
CA ILE A 19 -2.68 -32.28 -25.43
C ILE A 19 -4.12 -32.24 -24.91
N GLY A 20 -4.29 -32.78 -23.70
CA GLY A 20 -5.52 -32.59 -22.93
C GLY A 20 -5.72 -31.09 -22.73
N LYS A 21 -6.84 -30.54 -23.22
CA LYS A 21 -7.34 -29.24 -22.82
C LYS A 21 -7.39 -29.20 -21.30
N ALA A 22 -6.43 -28.53 -20.66
CA ALA A 22 -6.56 -28.12 -19.28
C ALA A 22 -7.85 -27.29 -19.22
N GLY A 23 -8.88 -27.85 -18.58
CA GLY A 23 -10.14 -27.16 -18.32
C GLY A 23 -9.82 -25.86 -17.63
N ALA A 24 -10.46 -24.79 -18.08
CA ALA A 24 -10.48 -23.52 -17.39
C ALA A 24 -10.95 -23.80 -15.95
N ALA A 25 -10.01 -23.96 -15.03
CA ALA A 25 -10.26 -23.90 -13.61
C ALA A 25 -10.90 -22.53 -13.41
N GLY A 26 -12.14 -22.50 -12.96
CA GLY A 26 -12.90 -21.29 -12.73
C GLY A 26 -11.99 -20.34 -11.92
N TYR A 27 -11.80 -19.13 -12.41
CA TYR A 27 -11.25 -18.04 -11.66
C TYR A 27 -12.16 -17.85 -10.45
N SER A 28 -11.84 -18.49 -9.33
CA SER A 28 -12.31 -18.04 -8.03
C SER A 28 -11.85 -16.59 -7.96
N GLU A 29 -12.80 -15.65 -7.94
CA GLU A 29 -12.51 -14.24 -7.85
C GLU A 29 -11.62 -14.05 -6.63
N ARG A 30 -10.33 -13.76 -6.85
CA ARG A 30 -9.37 -13.62 -5.75
C ARG A 30 -9.88 -12.48 -4.89
N MET A 31 -10.17 -12.77 -3.63
CA MET A 31 -10.52 -11.77 -2.65
C MET A 31 -9.40 -10.74 -2.59
N THR A 32 -9.74 -9.47 -2.79
CA THR A 32 -8.80 -8.36 -2.79
C THR A 32 -9.10 -7.45 -1.62
N LEU A 33 -8.19 -6.52 -1.30
CA LEU A 33 -8.44 -5.47 -0.30
C LEU A 33 -9.75 -4.72 -0.52
N LEU A 34 -10.21 -4.61 -1.77
CA LEU A 34 -11.46 -3.94 -2.12
C LEU A 34 -12.69 -4.78 -1.74
N SER A 35 -12.63 -6.09 -1.88
CA SER A 35 -13.75 -7.02 -1.63
C SER A 35 -13.66 -7.74 -0.28
N ALA A 36 -12.53 -7.66 0.42
CA ALA A 36 -12.35 -8.29 1.72
C ALA A 36 -13.43 -7.80 2.71
N PRO A 37 -14.09 -8.70 3.47
CA PRO A 37 -15.03 -8.30 4.51
C PRO A 37 -14.41 -7.30 5.47
N LEU A 38 -15.16 -6.24 5.79
CA LEU A 38 -14.77 -5.21 6.74
C LEU A 38 -15.47 -5.48 8.07
N GLU A 39 -14.70 -5.61 9.15
CA GLU A 39 -15.18 -5.79 10.52
C GLU A 39 -14.81 -4.56 11.33
N LEU A 40 -15.77 -3.99 12.07
CA LEU A 40 -15.52 -2.91 13.01
C LEU A 40 -15.49 -3.47 14.43
N ALA A 41 -14.52 -3.02 15.22
CA ALA A 41 -14.36 -3.36 16.63
C ALA A 41 -13.90 -2.15 17.45
N GLY A 42 -13.82 -2.31 18.75
CA GLY A 42 -13.40 -1.24 19.67
C GLY A 42 -14.55 -0.34 20.12
N ASN A 43 -14.20 0.87 20.54
CA ASN A 43 -15.14 1.81 21.13
C ASN A 43 -15.40 3.00 20.22
N TRP A 44 -16.43 2.91 19.40
CA TRP A 44 -16.83 3.97 18.47
C TRP A 44 -17.67 5.08 19.12
N GLY A 45 -17.70 5.15 20.46
CA GLY A 45 -18.43 6.15 21.22
C GLY A 45 -19.93 6.14 20.89
N ASN A 46 -20.47 7.32 20.61
CA ASN A 46 -21.89 7.50 20.25
C ASN A 46 -22.13 7.37 18.72
N MET A 47 -21.12 7.04 17.92
CA MET A 47 -21.28 6.89 16.47
C MET A 47 -22.08 5.63 16.15
N PRO A 48 -23.15 5.72 15.34
CA PRO A 48 -23.84 4.53 14.85
C PRO A 48 -22.90 3.65 14.05
N VAL A 49 -22.72 2.39 14.45
CA VAL A 49 -21.77 1.45 13.81
C VAL A 49 -22.01 1.33 12.31
N ASN A 50 -23.28 1.38 11.86
CA ASN A 50 -23.61 1.35 10.44
C ASN A 50 -23.10 2.57 9.68
N ASP A 51 -23.03 3.73 10.30
CA ASP A 51 -22.51 4.95 9.69
C ASP A 51 -20.98 4.89 9.61
N VAL A 52 -20.33 4.42 10.68
CA VAL A 52 -18.89 4.15 10.67
C VAL A 52 -18.53 3.16 9.56
N MET A 53 -19.28 2.05 9.45
CA MET A 53 -19.08 1.04 8.40
C MET A 53 -19.19 1.66 7.00
N ARG A 54 -20.22 2.46 6.77
CA ARG A 54 -20.46 3.15 5.49
C ARG A 54 -19.32 4.09 5.13
N VAL A 55 -18.82 4.87 6.11
CA VAL A 55 -17.72 5.80 5.91
C VAL A 55 -16.41 5.05 5.70
N ALA A 56 -16.08 4.05 6.52
CA ALA A 56 -14.87 3.23 6.39
C ALA A 56 -14.83 2.52 5.02
N ASP A 57 -15.94 1.92 4.59
CA ASP A 57 -16.03 1.30 3.28
C ASP A 57 -15.82 2.31 2.14
N ARG A 58 -16.38 3.50 2.26
CA ARG A 58 -16.18 4.58 1.28
C ARG A 58 -14.73 5.06 1.24
N ILE A 59 -14.06 5.19 2.39
CA ILE A 59 -12.63 5.52 2.45
C ILE A 59 -11.83 4.45 1.70
N ARG A 60 -12.07 3.18 2.01
CA ARG A 60 -11.43 2.04 1.34
C ARG A 60 -11.58 2.14 -0.17
N HIS A 61 -12.79 2.30 -0.68
CA HIS A 61 -13.07 2.41 -2.09
C HIS A 61 -12.39 3.62 -2.74
N THR A 62 -12.40 4.77 -2.10
CA THR A 62 -11.76 5.98 -2.66
C THR A 62 -10.24 5.92 -2.63
N CYS A 63 -9.63 5.33 -1.62
CA CYS A 63 -8.19 5.13 -1.56
C CYS A 63 -7.70 4.17 -2.65
N LEU A 64 -8.43 3.06 -2.87
CA LEU A 64 -8.06 2.00 -3.81
C LEU A 64 -8.60 2.21 -5.23
N ASP A 65 -9.44 3.21 -5.46
CA ASP A 65 -10.05 3.46 -6.76
C ASP A 65 -9.02 3.71 -7.86
N GLY A 66 -9.15 2.97 -8.95
CA GLY A 66 -8.24 3.03 -10.10
C GLY A 66 -6.89 2.35 -9.87
N ILE A 67 -6.68 1.64 -8.75
CA ILE A 67 -5.43 0.94 -8.46
C ILE A 67 -5.61 -0.55 -8.72
N ARG A 68 -4.71 -1.12 -9.51
CA ARG A 68 -4.63 -2.57 -9.65
C ARG A 68 -3.97 -3.19 -8.42
N LEU A 69 -4.69 -4.06 -7.72
CA LEU A 69 -4.24 -4.70 -6.48
C LEU A 69 -3.42 -5.95 -6.80
N VAL A 70 -2.15 -5.77 -7.07
CA VAL A 70 -1.24 -6.80 -7.60
C VAL A 70 -0.67 -7.74 -6.53
N SER A 71 -0.76 -7.40 -5.23
CA SER A 71 -0.20 -8.22 -4.16
C SER A 71 -0.74 -9.65 -4.17
N ASP A 72 0.16 -10.61 -4.04
CA ASP A 72 -0.17 -12.03 -3.81
C ASP A 72 -0.38 -12.37 -2.32
N ARG A 73 -0.26 -11.37 -1.44
CA ARG A 73 -0.37 -11.47 0.03
C ARG A 73 -1.51 -10.63 0.58
N GLN A 74 -2.58 -10.49 -0.17
CA GLN A 74 -3.74 -9.73 0.29
C GLN A 74 -4.44 -10.46 1.44
N PRO A 75 -4.95 -9.72 2.45
CA PRO A 75 -5.73 -10.33 3.52
C PRO A 75 -7.10 -10.79 2.99
N MET A 76 -7.67 -11.79 3.64
CA MET A 76 -9.04 -12.27 3.39
C MET A 76 -10.09 -11.45 4.13
N GLY A 77 -9.70 -10.59 5.07
CA GLY A 77 -10.56 -9.69 5.81
C GLY A 77 -9.78 -8.49 6.36
N LEU A 78 -10.50 -7.41 6.62
CA LEU A 78 -10.00 -6.21 7.26
C LEU A 78 -10.78 -6.00 8.57
N ARG A 79 -10.07 -5.87 9.68
CA ARG A 79 -10.64 -5.41 10.93
C ARG A 79 -10.14 -4.02 11.25
N VAL A 80 -11.06 -3.11 11.56
CA VAL A 80 -10.75 -1.74 12.00
C VAL A 80 -11.23 -1.57 13.44
N ASP A 81 -10.29 -1.32 14.33
CA ASP A 81 -10.51 -1.27 15.78
C ASP A 81 -10.23 0.15 16.27
N GLU A 82 -11.25 0.82 16.78
CA GLU A 82 -11.09 2.14 17.39
C GLU A 82 -10.67 1.99 18.83
N ARG A 83 -9.60 2.68 19.21
CA ARG A 83 -9.07 2.73 20.57
C ARG A 83 -9.09 4.14 21.12
N THR A 84 -9.27 4.24 22.43
CA THR A 84 -9.37 5.52 23.14
C THR A 84 -8.01 6.17 23.42
N SER A 85 -6.90 5.45 23.17
CA SER A 85 -5.54 5.96 23.38
C SER A 85 -4.52 5.19 22.55
N GLY A 86 -3.44 5.84 22.19
CA GLY A 86 -2.34 5.29 21.41
C GLY A 86 -2.13 6.01 20.08
N LEU A 87 -1.43 5.35 19.17
CA LEU A 87 -1.21 5.80 17.81
C LEU A 87 -1.91 4.86 16.84
N PRO A 88 -2.35 5.35 15.66
CA PRO A 88 -2.77 4.48 14.57
C PRO A 88 -1.66 3.49 14.23
N SER A 89 -2.03 2.27 13.89
CA SER A 89 -1.04 1.23 13.59
C SER A 89 -1.68 -0.02 13.00
N ILE A 90 -0.90 -0.81 12.30
CA ILE A 90 -1.23 -2.20 12.02
C ILE A 90 -0.93 -3.05 13.28
N TRP A 91 -1.92 -3.77 13.76
CA TRP A 91 -1.73 -4.72 14.85
C TRP A 91 -1.17 -6.04 14.30
N LEU A 92 0.12 -6.28 14.55
CA LEU A 92 0.79 -7.51 14.13
C LEU A 92 0.46 -8.65 15.08
N HIS A 93 -0.55 -9.44 14.76
CA HIS A 93 -1.10 -10.52 15.60
C HIS A 93 -0.92 -11.90 14.95
N SER A 94 -1.03 -12.95 15.77
CA SER A 94 -0.97 -14.36 15.36
C SER A 94 -2.34 -15.06 15.35
N ASP A 95 -3.39 -14.41 15.87
CA ASP A 95 -4.68 -15.06 16.13
C ASP A 95 -5.42 -15.45 14.85
N ASN A 96 -5.29 -14.63 13.81
CA ASN A 96 -5.84 -14.90 12.48
C ASN A 96 -4.91 -14.35 11.40
N ASN A 97 -4.08 -15.22 10.83
CA ASN A 97 -3.08 -14.86 9.82
C ASN A 97 -3.67 -14.51 8.44
N THR A 98 -4.99 -14.52 8.29
CA THR A 98 -5.68 -14.12 7.06
C THR A 98 -6.36 -12.76 7.17
N MET A 99 -6.39 -12.15 8.35
CA MET A 99 -7.03 -10.88 8.62
C MET A 99 -5.99 -9.78 8.89
N ALA A 100 -6.05 -8.68 8.16
CA ALA A 100 -5.31 -7.48 8.52
C ALA A 100 -6.10 -6.72 9.59
N TRP A 101 -5.40 -6.29 10.64
CA TRP A 101 -6.02 -5.62 11.78
C TRP A 101 -5.44 -4.21 11.93
N ILE A 102 -6.29 -3.24 11.63
CA ILE A 102 -5.98 -1.81 11.67
C ILE A 102 -6.49 -1.22 12.98
N ILE A 103 -5.63 -0.52 13.69
CA ILE A 103 -5.97 0.27 14.85
C ILE A 103 -6.08 1.73 14.44
N VAL A 104 -7.16 2.40 14.80
CA VAL A 104 -7.33 3.83 14.63
C VAL A 104 -7.59 4.49 15.99
N TYR A 105 -7.26 5.78 16.07
CA TYR A 105 -7.55 6.63 17.22
C TYR A 105 -8.12 7.94 16.73
N ILE A 106 -9.45 8.09 16.77
CA ILE A 106 -10.14 9.25 16.17
C ILE A 106 -10.72 10.22 17.20
N GLY A 107 -10.65 9.88 18.49
CA GLY A 107 -11.17 10.73 19.58
C GLY A 107 -12.66 11.05 19.41
N GLU A 108 -12.99 12.34 19.38
CA GLU A 108 -14.36 12.79 19.18
C GLU A 108 -14.67 12.91 17.68
N TRP A 109 -15.56 12.10 17.15
CA TRP A 109 -16.29 12.17 15.86
C TRP A 109 -15.60 12.91 14.70
N SER A 110 -14.49 12.43 14.19
CA SER A 110 -13.79 13.07 13.07
C SER A 110 -13.67 12.15 11.87
N TRP A 111 -14.60 12.25 10.90
CA TRP A 111 -14.48 11.54 9.62
C TRP A 111 -13.19 11.86 8.85
N PRO A 112 -12.70 13.13 8.81
CA PRO A 112 -11.42 13.41 8.18
C PRO A 112 -10.25 12.72 8.85
N GLN A 113 -10.24 12.63 10.19
CA GLN A 113 -9.20 11.94 10.95
C GLN A 113 -9.28 10.43 10.75
N LEU A 114 -10.49 9.85 10.75
CA LEU A 114 -10.69 8.44 10.39
C LEU A 114 -10.17 8.17 8.97
N ALA A 115 -10.52 9.02 8.02
CA ALA A 115 -10.09 8.85 6.63
C ALA A 115 -8.57 8.91 6.47
N TYR A 116 -7.92 9.81 7.18
CA TYR A 116 -6.48 9.95 7.22
C TYR A 116 -5.81 8.72 7.82
N GLN A 117 -6.19 8.35 9.04
CA GLN A 117 -5.56 7.24 9.75
C GLN A 117 -5.84 5.90 9.07
N PHE A 118 -7.10 5.62 8.74
CA PHE A 118 -7.45 4.38 8.06
C PHE A 118 -6.82 4.30 6.67
N GLY A 119 -6.74 5.42 5.93
CA GLY A 119 -6.07 5.49 4.63
C GLY A 119 -4.57 5.17 4.74
N HIS A 120 -3.89 5.69 5.76
CA HIS A 120 -2.48 5.41 6.04
C HIS A 120 -2.25 3.92 6.33
N GLU A 121 -2.98 3.37 7.28
CA GLU A 121 -2.86 1.96 7.66
C GLU A 121 -3.26 1.00 6.52
N LEU A 122 -4.25 1.39 5.70
CA LEU A 122 -4.61 0.64 4.49
C LEU A 122 -3.45 0.61 3.48
N GLY A 123 -2.67 1.67 3.40
CA GLY A 123 -1.43 1.72 2.63
C GLY A 123 -0.41 0.68 3.10
N HIS A 124 -0.21 0.53 4.41
CA HIS A 124 0.63 -0.52 4.98
C HIS A 124 0.09 -1.93 4.68
N VAL A 125 -1.23 -2.13 4.73
CA VAL A 125 -1.83 -3.42 4.33
C VAL A 125 -1.53 -3.71 2.86
N MET A 126 -1.67 -2.71 1.98
CA MET A 126 -1.36 -2.85 0.56
C MET A 126 0.13 -3.13 0.33
N ALA A 127 1.03 -2.56 1.14
CA ALA A 127 2.47 -2.76 1.13
C ALA A 127 2.93 -4.09 1.79
N ASN A 128 2.01 -5.00 2.08
CA ASN A 128 2.25 -6.31 2.72
C ASN A 128 2.79 -6.22 4.16
N SER A 129 2.52 -5.14 4.88
CA SER A 129 3.03 -4.86 6.24
C SER A 129 2.02 -5.17 7.34
N TRP A 130 1.18 -6.19 7.16
CA TRP A 130 0.12 -6.55 8.09
C TRP A 130 0.30 -7.92 8.76
N GLN A 131 1.24 -8.73 8.30
CA GLN A 131 1.49 -10.06 8.85
C GLN A 131 2.33 -10.00 10.13
N GLN A 132 2.22 -10.99 11.02
CA GLN A 132 2.88 -11.03 12.33
C GLN A 132 4.39 -10.72 12.29
N HIS A 133 5.09 -11.12 11.24
CA HIS A 133 6.53 -10.90 11.08
C HIS A 133 6.89 -9.58 10.41
N ALA A 134 5.90 -8.74 10.10
CA ALA A 134 6.08 -7.49 9.35
C ALA A 134 6.51 -6.31 10.24
N LYS A 135 7.42 -6.54 11.20
CA LYS A 135 7.90 -5.46 12.09
C LYS A 135 8.62 -4.38 11.29
N PRO A 136 8.30 -3.09 11.53
CA PRO A 136 9.06 -1.97 10.98
C PRO A 136 10.51 -2.02 11.45
N MET A 137 11.47 -1.79 10.57
CA MET A 137 12.90 -1.81 10.89
C MET A 137 13.68 -0.79 10.07
N SER A 138 14.66 -0.14 10.71
CA SER A 138 15.68 0.64 10.01
C SER A 138 16.52 -0.29 9.09
N PRO A 139 17.13 0.26 8.00
CA PRO A 139 17.17 1.68 7.65
C PRO A 139 16.08 2.15 6.68
N CYS A 140 15.22 1.28 6.13
CA CYS A 140 14.35 1.65 5.02
C CYS A 140 12.87 1.85 5.39
N GLN A 141 12.47 1.73 6.67
CA GLN A 141 11.07 1.89 7.06
C GLN A 141 10.51 3.27 6.71
N TRP A 142 11.33 4.33 6.81
CA TRP A 142 10.94 5.69 6.45
C TRP A 142 10.36 5.80 5.03
N LEU A 143 10.90 5.00 4.09
CA LEU A 143 10.43 5.02 2.70
C LEU A 143 9.01 4.45 2.59
N GLU A 144 8.73 3.33 3.26
CA GLU A 144 7.37 2.81 3.33
C GLU A 144 6.43 3.81 3.99
N GLU A 145 6.81 4.39 5.14
CA GLU A 145 6.02 5.41 5.85
C GLU A 145 5.69 6.61 4.94
N ALA A 146 6.68 7.13 4.23
CA ALA A 146 6.46 8.25 3.32
C ALA A 146 5.56 7.90 2.12
N LEU A 147 5.66 6.68 1.61
CA LEU A 147 4.81 6.19 0.51
C LEU A 147 3.35 6.00 0.95
N VAL A 148 3.12 5.40 2.12
CA VAL A 148 1.76 5.18 2.62
C VAL A 148 1.13 6.47 3.11
N GLU A 149 1.94 7.41 3.60
CA GLU A 149 1.48 8.77 3.93
C GLU A 149 1.01 9.51 2.68
N ALA A 150 1.79 9.48 1.60
CA ALA A 150 1.38 10.04 0.31
C ALA A 150 0.09 9.38 -0.23
N PHE A 151 -0.06 8.06 -0.03
CA PHE A 151 -1.26 7.31 -0.40
C PHE A 151 -2.48 7.79 0.41
N SER A 152 -2.34 8.01 1.72
CA SER A 152 -3.38 8.55 2.58
C SER A 152 -3.81 9.96 2.15
N LEU A 153 -2.85 10.86 1.93
CA LEU A 153 -3.13 12.23 1.47
C LEU A 153 -3.83 12.26 0.10
N ARG A 154 -3.43 11.39 -0.83
CA ARG A 154 -4.16 11.22 -2.09
C ARG A 154 -5.58 10.72 -1.84
N GLY A 155 -5.74 9.72 -0.97
CA GLY A 155 -7.04 9.16 -0.58
C GLY A 155 -7.99 10.23 -0.05
N LEU A 156 -7.52 11.09 0.86
CA LEU A 156 -8.28 12.24 1.39
C LEU A 156 -8.77 13.18 0.26
N GLY A 157 -7.90 13.52 -0.69
CA GLY A 157 -8.27 14.38 -1.83
C GLY A 157 -9.34 13.75 -2.71
N ARG A 158 -9.27 12.45 -2.95
CA ARG A 158 -10.29 11.69 -3.70
C ARG A 158 -11.60 11.57 -2.92
N LEU A 159 -11.51 11.31 -1.61
CA LEU A 159 -12.68 11.22 -0.73
C LEU A 159 -13.43 12.55 -0.69
N ALA A 160 -12.73 13.66 -0.54
CA ALA A 160 -13.34 15.00 -0.55
C ALA A 160 -14.13 15.27 -1.83
N LYS A 161 -13.56 14.93 -3.00
CA LYS A 161 -14.23 15.07 -4.31
C LYS A 161 -15.43 14.13 -4.43
N SER A 162 -15.27 12.88 -4.00
CA SER A 162 -16.33 11.87 -4.01
C SER A 162 -17.48 12.25 -3.08
N TRP A 163 -17.18 12.78 -1.88
CA TRP A 163 -18.17 13.20 -0.90
C TRP A 163 -19.03 14.37 -1.39
N LYS A 164 -18.42 15.37 -2.05
CA LYS A 164 -19.16 16.49 -2.67
C LYS A 164 -20.13 16.03 -3.73
N ARG A 165 -19.75 15.04 -4.53
CA ARG A 165 -20.55 14.53 -5.66
C ARG A 165 -21.67 13.60 -5.20
N GLU A 166 -21.36 12.73 -4.24
CA GLU A 166 -22.22 11.63 -3.79
C GLU A 166 -21.98 11.38 -2.29
N PRO A 167 -22.58 12.20 -1.40
CA PRO A 167 -22.36 12.06 0.04
C PRO A 167 -22.95 10.75 0.58
N PRO A 168 -22.30 10.11 1.57
CA PRO A 168 -22.83 8.89 2.20
C PRO A 168 -24.10 9.15 3.02
N PHE A 169 -24.36 10.40 3.39
CA PHE A 169 -25.53 10.83 4.16
C PHE A 169 -26.32 11.90 3.41
N VAL A 170 -27.63 11.91 3.65
CA VAL A 170 -28.53 12.92 3.02
C VAL A 170 -28.11 14.33 3.44
N ASN A 171 -28.01 15.23 2.46
CA ASN A 171 -27.66 16.65 2.66
C ASN A 171 -26.24 16.92 3.22
N ASP A 172 -25.32 15.96 3.16
CA ASP A 172 -23.98 16.06 3.75
C ASP A 172 -22.86 16.40 2.73
N GLY A 173 -23.23 16.79 1.51
CA GLY A 173 -22.24 17.11 0.46
C GLY A 173 -21.24 18.21 0.83
N GLY A 174 -21.64 19.14 1.72
CA GLY A 174 -20.79 20.21 2.22
C GLY A 174 -19.57 19.69 3.01
N PHE A 175 -19.69 18.54 3.63
CA PHE A 175 -18.63 17.96 4.45
C PHE A 175 -17.39 17.57 3.62
N GLY A 176 -17.52 17.34 2.32
CA GLY A 176 -16.37 17.19 1.42
C GLY A 176 -15.42 18.39 1.44
N GLY A 177 -15.91 19.60 1.79
CA GLY A 177 -15.05 20.78 2.04
C GLY A 177 -14.20 20.64 3.31
N THR A 178 -14.78 20.10 4.37
CA THR A 178 -14.08 19.82 5.64
C THR A 178 -12.96 18.80 5.44
N ILE A 179 -13.22 17.73 4.67
CA ILE A 179 -12.19 16.73 4.35
C ILE A 179 -11.05 17.36 3.53
N ALA A 180 -11.38 18.21 2.56
CA ALA A 180 -10.38 18.92 1.76
C ALA A 180 -9.52 19.84 2.64
N ALA A 181 -10.14 20.65 3.49
CA ALA A 181 -9.43 21.56 4.40
C ALA A 181 -8.53 20.79 5.39
N TYR A 182 -8.96 19.63 5.87
CA TYR A 182 -8.13 18.78 6.73
C TYR A 182 -6.87 18.31 6.00
N ARG A 183 -7.02 17.85 4.74
CA ARG A 183 -5.89 17.46 3.89
C ARG A 183 -4.91 18.61 3.66
N GLU A 184 -5.42 19.78 3.25
CA GLU A 184 -4.58 20.95 2.96
C GLU A 184 -3.80 21.39 4.20
N ARG A 185 -4.42 21.39 5.38
CA ARG A 185 -3.70 21.68 6.64
C ARG A 185 -2.52 20.76 6.88
N ILE A 186 -2.66 19.45 6.68
CA ILE A 186 -1.56 18.48 6.84
C ILE A 186 -0.45 18.78 5.84
N ILE A 187 -0.80 19.06 4.58
CA ILE A 187 0.18 19.39 3.54
C ILE A 187 0.92 20.69 3.88
N GLU A 188 0.21 21.71 4.39
CA GLU A 188 0.80 22.96 4.83
C GLU A 188 1.76 22.77 6.01
N GLU A 189 1.39 21.98 7.01
CA GLU A 189 2.26 21.63 8.14
C GLU A 189 3.56 20.94 7.66
N TYR A 190 3.46 20.00 6.73
CA TYR A 190 4.63 19.34 6.15
C TYR A 190 5.45 20.28 5.28
N ALA A 191 4.81 21.12 4.49
CA ALA A 191 5.48 22.11 3.65
C ALA A 191 6.22 23.17 4.48
N GLN A 192 5.68 23.57 5.62
CA GLN A 192 6.35 24.46 6.56
C GLN A 192 7.64 23.82 7.07
N PHE A 193 7.57 22.58 7.57
CA PHE A 193 8.78 21.83 8.01
C PHE A 193 9.82 21.74 6.88
N VAL A 194 9.39 21.43 5.65
CA VAL A 194 10.26 21.41 4.47
C VAL A 194 10.92 22.76 4.22
N GLY A 195 10.16 23.87 4.35
CA GLY A 195 10.69 25.23 4.19
C GLY A 195 11.81 25.54 5.21
N GLU A 196 11.64 25.12 6.45
CA GLU A 196 12.62 25.25 7.53
C GLU A 196 13.90 24.44 7.26
N GLN A 197 13.80 23.36 6.47
CA GLN A 197 14.90 22.47 6.08
C GLN A 197 15.50 22.83 4.70
N GLY A 198 15.22 24.01 4.14
CA GLY A 198 15.79 24.47 2.88
C GLY A 198 15.05 24.04 1.61
N GLY A 199 13.95 23.32 1.74
CA GLY A 199 13.09 22.93 0.62
C GLY A 199 13.46 21.57 -0.01
N LEU A 200 12.56 21.07 -0.89
CA LEU A 200 12.71 19.76 -1.59
C LEU A 200 13.01 19.92 -3.10
N ARG A 201 13.50 21.08 -3.55
CA ARG A 201 13.78 21.29 -4.99
C ARG A 201 14.81 20.32 -5.54
N ASP A 202 15.82 19.99 -4.73
CA ASP A 202 16.80 18.94 -4.99
C ASP A 202 16.61 17.85 -3.94
N PHE A 203 15.76 16.89 -4.25
CA PHE A 203 15.41 15.82 -3.32
C PHE A 203 16.60 14.92 -2.99
N ALA A 204 17.52 14.70 -3.93
CA ALA A 204 18.72 13.90 -3.69
C ALA A 204 19.63 14.55 -2.68
N ASN A 205 19.90 15.86 -2.81
CA ASN A 205 20.73 16.60 -1.87
C ASN A 205 20.05 16.71 -0.49
N TRP A 206 18.74 16.93 -0.46
CA TRP A 206 17.97 16.93 0.78
C TRP A 206 18.05 15.55 1.47
N PHE A 207 17.84 14.45 0.73
CA PHE A 207 17.97 13.10 1.25
C PHE A 207 19.40 12.86 1.80
N ALA A 208 20.44 13.18 1.05
CA ALA A 208 21.82 12.99 1.50
C ALA A 208 22.13 13.76 2.79
N THR A 209 21.51 14.94 2.96
CA THR A 209 21.68 15.77 4.18
C THR A 209 21.01 15.13 5.39
N TYR A 210 19.80 14.54 5.22
CA TYR A 210 18.97 14.02 6.31
C TYR A 210 18.85 12.49 6.31
N GLN A 211 19.71 11.79 5.58
CA GLN A 211 19.69 10.33 5.46
C GLN A 211 19.73 9.64 6.83
N ARG A 212 20.57 10.14 7.74
CA ARG A 212 20.74 9.55 9.08
C ARG A 212 19.45 9.64 9.90
N GLU A 213 18.74 10.75 9.84
CA GLU A 213 17.48 10.99 10.52
C GLU A 213 16.37 10.12 9.95
N LEU A 214 16.32 9.99 8.63
CA LEU A 214 15.38 9.10 7.92
C LEU A 214 15.63 7.64 8.29
N GLU A 215 16.85 7.16 8.09
CA GLU A 215 17.24 5.77 8.33
C GLU A 215 17.21 5.39 9.82
N GLY A 216 17.33 6.35 10.74
CA GLY A 216 17.25 6.14 12.18
C GLY A 216 15.83 5.99 12.72
N ASN A 217 14.81 6.30 11.93
CA ASN A 217 13.41 6.28 12.35
C ASN A 217 12.65 5.10 11.70
N ALA A 218 11.96 4.32 12.53
CA ALA A 218 11.14 3.18 12.10
C ALA A 218 9.62 3.48 12.08
N GLY A 219 9.23 4.75 12.16
CA GLY A 219 7.83 5.22 12.08
C GLY A 219 7.70 6.48 11.23
N LEU A 220 6.50 7.05 11.20
CA LEU A 220 6.20 8.28 10.49
C LEU A 220 6.78 9.51 11.23
N GLY A 221 8.08 9.73 11.07
CA GLY A 221 8.74 10.94 11.59
C GLY A 221 8.63 12.12 10.62
N SER A 222 8.97 13.34 11.09
CA SER A 222 8.83 14.58 10.30
C SER A 222 9.55 14.55 8.95
N PHE A 223 10.69 13.88 8.84
CA PHE A 223 11.41 13.73 7.57
C PHE A 223 10.69 12.77 6.60
N ALA A 224 10.05 11.70 7.08
CA ALA A 224 9.22 10.84 6.25
C ALA A 224 7.95 11.57 5.78
N GLN A 225 7.33 12.37 6.65
CA GLN A 225 6.23 13.26 6.32
C GLN A 225 6.63 14.27 5.23
N ALA A 226 7.80 14.89 5.36
CA ALA A 226 8.35 15.78 4.33
C ALA A 226 8.54 15.07 2.98
N ALA A 227 9.17 13.88 2.99
CA ALA A 227 9.39 13.08 1.80
C ALA A 227 8.07 12.67 1.11
N SER A 228 6.99 12.46 1.87
CA SER A 228 5.68 12.09 1.34
C SER A 228 5.10 13.11 0.36
N LEU A 229 5.45 14.40 0.50
CA LEU A 229 5.01 15.45 -0.45
C LEU A 229 5.57 15.23 -1.85
N THR A 230 6.81 14.75 -1.95
CA THR A 230 7.42 14.39 -3.25
C THR A 230 6.69 13.18 -3.84
N PHE A 231 6.41 12.16 -3.06
CA PHE A 231 5.71 10.95 -3.52
C PHE A 231 4.24 11.22 -3.84
N LEU A 232 3.58 12.11 -3.10
CA LEU A 232 2.23 12.57 -3.43
C LEU A 232 2.19 13.21 -4.83
N THR A 233 3.19 14.03 -5.17
CA THR A 233 3.30 14.62 -6.50
C THR A 233 3.45 13.56 -7.59
N GLU A 234 4.23 12.50 -7.35
CA GLU A 234 4.37 11.39 -8.30
C GLU A 234 3.06 10.59 -8.44
N TYR A 235 2.33 10.34 -7.34
CA TYR A 235 1.03 9.68 -7.35
C TYR A 235 -0.05 10.46 -8.07
N GLU A 236 -0.04 11.79 -7.96
CA GLU A 236 -1.00 12.66 -8.66
C GLU A 236 -0.69 12.76 -10.15
N ARG A 237 0.60 12.74 -10.52
CA ARG A 237 1.07 12.75 -11.91
C ARG A 237 0.81 11.44 -12.64
N ASN A 238 1.02 10.31 -11.98
CA ASN A 238 0.88 8.96 -12.54
C ASN A 238 0.22 8.00 -11.54
N PRO A 239 -1.11 8.02 -11.42
CA PRO A 239 -1.83 7.19 -10.44
C PRO A 239 -1.58 5.69 -10.55
N ASP A 240 -1.30 5.18 -11.75
CA ASP A 240 -1.07 3.75 -12.00
C ASP A 240 0.22 3.25 -11.33
N CYS A 241 1.16 4.15 -11.02
CA CYS A 241 2.40 3.77 -10.35
C CYS A 241 2.18 3.27 -8.92
N ILE A 242 1.04 3.60 -8.30
CA ILE A 242 0.70 3.22 -6.92
C ILE A 242 0.54 1.69 -6.77
N GLU A 243 0.19 0.99 -7.84
CA GLU A 243 0.10 -0.48 -7.81
C GLU A 243 1.39 -1.16 -7.34
N ALA A 244 2.54 -0.51 -7.55
CA ALA A 244 3.85 -0.99 -7.10
C ALA A 244 3.94 -1.18 -5.58
N LEU A 245 3.11 -0.50 -4.78
CA LEU A 245 3.02 -0.76 -3.33
C LEU A 245 2.64 -2.21 -3.04
N GLY A 246 1.81 -2.84 -3.86
CA GLY A 246 1.45 -4.25 -3.72
C GLY A 246 2.63 -5.22 -3.89
N ALA A 247 3.73 -4.76 -4.48
CA ALA A 247 4.96 -5.51 -4.65
C ALA A 247 6.01 -5.24 -3.55
N LEU A 248 5.75 -4.28 -2.65
CA LEU A 248 6.67 -3.89 -1.60
C LEU A 248 6.77 -4.98 -0.51
N ASN A 249 7.90 -5.08 0.17
CA ASN A 249 8.12 -5.91 1.36
C ASN A 249 7.88 -7.43 1.17
N ARG A 250 8.03 -7.97 -0.04
CA ARG A 250 7.84 -9.40 -0.31
C ARG A 250 9.07 -10.26 -0.02
N TRP A 251 10.21 -9.68 0.24
CA TRP A 251 11.49 -10.35 0.49
C TRP A 251 11.80 -10.51 1.98
N PRO A 252 12.70 -11.44 2.36
CA PRO A 252 13.21 -11.55 3.72
C PRO A 252 13.95 -10.28 4.14
N GLY A 253 13.82 -9.92 5.42
CA GLY A 253 14.45 -8.72 5.96
C GLY A 253 13.69 -7.42 5.68
N ARG A 254 12.78 -7.40 4.71
CA ARG A 254 11.89 -6.25 4.44
C ARG A 254 12.65 -4.91 4.47
N SER A 255 12.30 -3.99 5.38
CA SER A 255 12.91 -2.67 5.55
C SER A 255 14.29 -2.69 6.24
N SER A 256 14.78 -3.85 6.72
CA SER A 256 16.10 -3.95 7.39
C SER A 256 17.31 -4.16 6.47
N VAL A 257 17.11 -4.07 5.16
CA VAL A 257 18.19 -4.15 4.17
C VAL A 257 18.66 -2.74 3.77
N PRO A 258 19.89 -2.59 3.22
CA PRO A 258 20.34 -1.32 2.67
C PRO A 258 19.40 -0.75 1.60
N LEU A 259 19.30 0.57 1.49
CA LEU A 259 18.34 1.23 0.60
C LEU A 259 18.48 0.83 -0.88
N SER A 260 19.70 0.66 -1.37
CA SER A 260 19.96 0.18 -2.73
C SER A 260 19.41 -1.24 -2.96
N ASP A 261 19.57 -2.13 -1.97
CA ASP A 261 19.01 -3.47 -2.00
C ASP A 261 17.48 -3.46 -1.88
N TYR A 262 16.94 -2.58 -1.02
CA TYR A 262 15.49 -2.42 -0.86
C TYR A 262 14.82 -2.05 -2.19
N LEU A 263 15.36 -1.07 -2.91
CA LEU A 263 14.85 -0.65 -4.22
C LEU A 263 15.00 -1.77 -5.27
N ARG A 264 16.16 -2.43 -5.33
CA ARG A 264 16.40 -3.55 -6.24
C ARG A 264 15.44 -4.73 -6.00
N LEU A 265 15.20 -5.07 -4.75
CA LEU A 265 14.27 -6.15 -4.36
C LEU A 265 12.82 -5.77 -4.66
N TRP A 266 12.46 -4.51 -4.50
CA TRP A 266 11.15 -4.00 -4.88
C TRP A 266 10.93 -4.07 -6.38
N GLU A 267 11.90 -3.62 -7.20
CA GLU A 267 11.87 -3.74 -8.66
C GLU A 267 11.71 -5.21 -9.10
N ALA A 268 12.50 -6.13 -8.51
CA ALA A 268 12.36 -7.56 -8.78
C ALA A 268 10.96 -8.09 -8.45
N SER A 269 10.38 -7.68 -7.31
CA SER A 269 9.02 -8.04 -6.93
C SER A 269 7.95 -7.46 -7.87
N CYS A 270 8.16 -6.24 -8.39
CA CYS A 270 7.28 -5.67 -9.41
C CYS A 270 7.30 -6.52 -10.70
N VAL A 271 8.47 -6.95 -11.13
CA VAL A 271 8.59 -7.84 -12.30
C VAL A 271 7.86 -9.16 -12.08
N GLU A 272 8.05 -9.81 -10.92
CA GLU A 272 7.36 -11.07 -10.58
C GLU A 272 5.83 -10.94 -10.59
N LEU A 273 5.30 -9.83 -10.11
CA LEU A 273 3.86 -9.57 -10.03
C LEU A 273 3.30 -8.88 -11.29
N GLN A 274 4.13 -8.61 -12.29
CA GLN A 274 3.77 -7.83 -13.47
C GLN A 274 3.16 -6.46 -13.09
N ALA A 275 3.69 -5.86 -12.03
CA ALA A 275 3.35 -4.52 -11.56
C ALA A 275 4.21 -3.46 -12.25
N SER A 276 3.77 -2.21 -12.20
CA SER A 276 4.51 -1.06 -12.73
C SER A 276 5.87 -0.89 -12.05
N LEU A 277 6.92 -0.72 -12.84
CA LEU A 277 8.26 -0.34 -12.36
C LEU A 277 8.43 1.17 -12.19
N VAL A 278 7.45 1.96 -12.60
CA VAL A 278 7.57 3.43 -12.66
C VAL A 278 7.92 4.01 -11.29
N LEU A 279 7.23 3.58 -10.23
CA LEU A 279 7.46 4.15 -8.90
C LEU A 279 8.84 3.81 -8.33
N PRO A 280 9.27 2.54 -8.22
CA PRO A 280 10.59 2.23 -7.69
C PRO A 280 11.72 2.83 -8.53
N THR A 281 11.62 2.83 -9.86
CA THR A 281 12.59 3.49 -10.74
C THR A 281 12.64 4.98 -10.49
N ARG A 282 11.49 5.65 -10.38
CA ARG A 282 11.41 7.08 -10.12
C ARG A 282 12.02 7.46 -8.77
N ILE A 283 11.80 6.65 -7.73
CA ILE A 283 12.43 6.87 -6.42
C ILE A 283 13.94 6.71 -6.50
N ARG A 284 14.44 5.70 -7.23
CA ARG A 284 15.88 5.54 -7.47
C ARG A 284 16.48 6.76 -8.14
N GLU A 285 15.81 7.32 -9.15
CA GLU A 285 16.23 8.56 -9.82
C GLU A 285 16.23 9.75 -8.87
N LEU A 286 15.15 9.95 -8.11
CA LEU A 286 15.00 11.03 -7.14
C LEU A 286 16.08 11.01 -6.05
N LEU A 287 16.51 9.82 -5.64
CA LEU A 287 17.53 9.61 -4.63
C LEU A 287 18.96 9.53 -5.23
N GLN A 288 19.10 9.51 -6.56
CA GLN A 288 20.38 9.33 -7.28
C GLN A 288 21.13 8.07 -6.83
N ILE A 289 20.40 6.98 -6.57
CA ILE A 289 20.98 5.69 -6.19
C ILE A 289 21.22 4.86 -7.45
N GLY A 290 22.49 4.51 -7.70
CA GLY A 290 22.91 3.69 -8.83
C GLY A 290 22.53 2.21 -8.73
#